data_d0d60df5c998744496bbd761128d3c4a
#
_entry.id   d0d60df5c998744496bbd761128d3c4a
#
_cell.length_a   1.000
_cell.length_b   1.000
_cell.length_c   1.000
_cell.angle_alpha   90.00
_cell.angle_beta   90.00
_cell.angle_gamma   90.00
#
_symmetry.space_group_name_H-M   'P 1'
#
loop_
_entity.id
_entity.type
_entity.pdbx_description
1 polymer ?
#
loop_
_entity_poly.entity_id
_entity_poly.type
_entity_poly.pdbx_seq_one_letter_code
_entity_poly.pdbx_strand_id
1 'polypeptide(L)' 'MIFMETTDKVLEAMKQAGEPVNAGKVAEMTGIGRKEVDKAMNKLKADGAIESPKRCFWQPKN' A
#
# COMPACT_ATOMS: atom_id res chain seq x y z
N MET A 1 9.07 10.45 -18.69
CA MET A 1 9.15 10.60 -17.21
C MET A 1 7.94 9.95 -16.55
N ILE A 2 8.18 9.11 -15.58
CA ILE A 2 7.11 8.40 -14.91
C ILE A 2 6.80 9.10 -13.59
N PHE A 3 5.53 9.49 -13.43
CA PHE A 3 5.08 10.07 -12.18
C PHE A 3 4.51 8.95 -11.32
N MET A 4 5.02 8.83 -10.11
CA MET A 4 4.46 7.88 -9.15
C MET A 4 3.43 8.60 -8.29
N GLU A 5 2.20 8.19 -8.42
CA GLU A 5 1.15 8.68 -7.55
C GLU A 5 1.28 8.03 -6.18
N THR A 6 0.54 8.55 -5.21
CA THR A 6 0.56 7.99 -3.86
C THR A 6 0.23 6.50 -3.86
N THR A 7 -0.74 6.08 -4.68
CA THR A 7 -1.11 4.67 -4.80
C THR A 7 0.06 3.83 -5.30
N ASP A 8 0.82 4.34 -6.27
CA ASP A 8 1.97 3.63 -6.81
C ASP A 8 3.06 3.48 -5.76
N LYS A 9 3.30 4.54 -4.99
CA LYS A 9 4.30 4.50 -3.93
C LYS A 9 3.94 3.50 -2.86
N VAL A 10 2.68 3.47 -2.47
CA VAL A 10 2.18 2.52 -1.47
C VAL A 10 2.33 1.10 -1.97
N LEU A 11 1.91 0.84 -3.21
CA LEU A 11 2.01 -0.50 -3.79
C LEU A 11 3.47 -0.94 -3.90
N GLU A 12 4.34 -0.05 -4.34
CA GLU A 12 5.76 -0.35 -4.45
C GLU A 12 6.38 -0.70 -3.10
N ALA A 13 6.03 0.07 -2.06
CA ALA A 13 6.49 -0.21 -0.71
C ALA A 13 6.05 -1.59 -0.24
N MET A 14 4.81 -1.96 -0.54
CA MET A 14 4.28 -3.28 -0.19
C MET A 14 5.04 -4.39 -0.91
N LYS A 15 5.38 -4.18 -2.18
CA LYS A 15 6.17 -5.15 -2.94
C LYS A 15 7.56 -5.31 -2.36
N GLN A 16 8.18 -4.20 -1.99
CA GLN A 16 9.53 -4.22 -1.42
C GLN A 16 9.56 -4.86 -0.04
N ALA A 17 8.47 -4.77 0.71
CA ALA A 17 8.39 -5.37 2.03
C ALA A 17 8.49 -6.90 1.97
N GLY A 18 7.98 -7.49 0.88
CA GLY A 18 8.02 -8.93 0.70
C GLY A 18 7.14 -9.73 1.66
N GLU A 19 6.29 -9.03 2.40
CA GLU A 19 5.38 -9.64 3.37
C GLU A 19 4.17 -8.74 3.57
N PRO A 20 3.05 -9.28 4.09
CA PRO A 20 1.89 -8.43 4.37
C PRO A 20 2.22 -7.34 5.37
N VAL A 21 1.74 -6.14 5.12
CA VAL A 21 1.99 -4.98 5.98
C VAL A 21 0.68 -4.24 6.25
N ASN A 22 0.63 -3.51 7.36
CA ASN A 22 -0.51 -2.67 7.65
C ASN A 22 -0.25 -1.23 7.19
N ALA A 23 -1.29 -0.39 7.25
CA ALA A 23 -1.18 1.00 6.79
C ALA A 23 -0.13 1.79 7.57
N GLY A 24 -0.01 1.53 8.87
CA GLY A 24 1.00 2.21 9.68
C GLY A 24 2.41 1.88 9.22
N LYS A 25 2.66 0.63 8.89
CA LYS A 25 3.96 0.20 8.39
C LYS A 25 4.27 0.84 7.04
N VAL A 26 3.27 0.89 6.16
CA VAL A 26 3.43 1.53 4.86
C VAL A 26 3.73 3.01 5.01
N ALA A 27 3.04 3.69 5.92
CA ALA A 27 3.28 5.10 6.20
C ALA A 27 4.72 5.32 6.66
N GLU A 28 5.22 4.44 7.52
CA GLU A 28 6.61 4.49 8.00
C GLU A 28 7.60 4.29 6.86
N MET A 29 7.36 3.29 6.02
CA MET A 29 8.25 2.95 4.92
C MET A 29 8.33 4.03 3.85
N THR A 30 7.21 4.68 3.57
CA THR A 30 7.13 5.66 2.49
C THR A 30 7.34 7.09 2.94
N GLY A 31 7.15 7.36 4.23
CA GLY A 31 7.15 8.73 4.74
C GLY A 31 5.88 9.50 4.37
N ILE A 32 4.89 8.82 3.83
CA ILE A 32 3.62 9.43 3.46
C ILE A 32 2.71 9.49 4.69
N GLY A 33 1.91 10.55 4.81
CA GLY A 33 0.99 10.67 5.93
C GLY A 33 -0.01 9.52 5.97
N ARG A 34 -0.40 9.10 7.17
CA ARG A 34 -1.31 7.98 7.36
C ARG A 34 -2.63 8.13 6.60
N LYS A 35 -3.17 9.35 6.56
CA LYS A 35 -4.40 9.61 5.82
C LYS A 35 -4.26 9.34 4.34
N GLU A 36 -3.14 9.77 3.77
CA GLU A 36 -2.87 9.55 2.36
C GLU A 36 -2.67 8.07 2.07
N VAL A 37 -1.99 7.37 2.98
CA VAL A 37 -1.80 5.93 2.85
C VAL A 37 -3.15 5.21 2.89
N ASP A 38 -4.03 5.60 3.81
CA ASP A 38 -5.35 4.98 3.91
C ASP A 38 -6.16 5.17 2.62
N LYS A 39 -6.13 6.38 2.06
CA LYS A 39 -6.81 6.67 0.79
C LYS A 39 -6.24 5.82 -0.34
N ALA A 40 -4.93 5.75 -0.42
CA ALA A 40 -4.25 4.97 -1.45
C ALA A 40 -4.58 3.48 -1.32
N MET A 41 -4.59 2.97 -0.11
CA MET A 41 -4.91 1.56 0.11
C MET A 41 -6.36 1.25 -0.24
N ASN A 42 -7.28 2.16 0.07
CA ASN A 42 -8.68 1.98 -0.31
C ASN A 42 -8.83 1.91 -1.82
N LYS A 43 -8.11 2.76 -2.54
CA LYS A 43 -8.15 2.76 -3.99
C LYS A 43 -7.55 1.48 -4.55
N LEU A 44 -6.41 1.05 -4.03
CA LEU A 44 -5.76 -0.18 -4.47
C LEU A 44 -6.64 -1.40 -4.19
N LYS A 45 -7.32 -1.41 -3.07
CA LYS A 45 -8.26 -2.46 -2.73
C LYS A 45 -9.40 -2.49 -3.74
N ALA A 46 -9.98 -1.32 -4.05
CA ALA A 46 -11.07 -1.23 -5.01
C ALA A 46 -10.65 -1.67 -6.41
N ASP A 47 -9.40 -1.38 -6.78
CA ASP A 47 -8.85 -1.76 -8.08
C ASP A 47 -8.42 -3.23 -8.13
N GLY A 48 -8.42 -3.91 -6.98
CA GLY A 48 -8.00 -5.29 -6.93
C GLY A 48 -6.49 -5.47 -6.99
N ALA A 49 -5.73 -4.43 -6.72
CA ALA A 49 -4.27 -4.48 -6.78
C ALA A 49 -3.65 -5.07 -5.51
N ILE A 50 -4.38 -5.03 -4.41
CA ILE A 50 -3.92 -5.58 -3.13
C ILE A 50 -5.01 -6.46 -2.53
N GLU A 51 -4.60 -7.34 -1.64
CA GLU A 51 -5.53 -8.21 -0.93
C GLU A 51 -5.13 -8.28 0.54
N SER A 52 -6.08 -8.67 1.37
CA SER A 52 -5.84 -8.82 2.81
C SER A 52 -5.77 -10.30 3.15
N PRO A 53 -4.57 -10.87 3.33
CA PRO A 53 -4.46 -12.27 3.73
C PRO A 53 -4.80 -12.45 5.20
N LYS A 54 -4.79 -11.36 5.94
CA LYS A 54 -4.98 -11.35 7.38
C LYS A 54 -5.59 -10.03 7.78
N ARG A 55 -6.36 -10.03 8.86
CA ARG A 55 -6.99 -8.81 9.34
C ARG A 55 -5.97 -7.70 9.57
N CYS A 56 -6.24 -6.53 9.03
CA CYS A 56 -5.40 -5.33 9.13
C CYS A 56 -4.06 -5.42 8.40
N PHE A 57 -3.81 -6.50 7.66
CA PHE A 57 -2.61 -6.63 6.86
C PHE A 57 -2.97 -6.73 5.39
N TRP A 58 -2.10 -6.19 4.55
CA TRP A 58 -2.31 -6.11 3.11
C TRP A 58 -1.07 -6.51 2.36
N GLN A 59 -1.25 -7.08 1.19
CA GLN A 59 -0.15 -7.47 0.32
C GLN A 59 -0.55 -7.24 -1.13
N PRO A 60 0.44 -7.04 -2.04
CA PRO A 60 0.13 -6.94 -3.46
C PRO A 60 -0.48 -8.24 -3.94
N LYS A 61 -1.45 -8.11 -4.80
CA LYS A 61 -2.15 -9.28 -5.34
C LYS A 61 -1.43 -9.82 -6.57
N ASN A 62 -0.27 -10.35 -6.38
CA ASN A 62 0.49 -10.95 -7.46
C ASN A 62 1.24 -12.15 -6.93
#